data_4880dbbc7dd86e386d32f3a0385ca668
#
_entry.id   4880dbbc7dd86e386d32f3a0385ca668
#
_cell.length_a   1.000
_cell.length_b   1.000
_cell.length_c   1.000
_cell.angle_alpha   90.00
_cell.angle_beta   90.00
_cell.angle_gamma   90.00
#
_symmetry.space_group_name_H-M   'P 1'
#
loop_
_entity.id
_entity.type
_entity.pdbx_description
1 polymer ?
#
loop_
_entity_poly.entity_id
_entity_poly.type
_entity_poly.pdbx_seq_one_letter_code
_entity_poly.pdbx_strand_id
1 'polypeptide(L)'
;MAKETKQKKKKGRSIQQLIGIKTFTKSGIKVSKDELFFFAVAPTNISVLSAANIEGKIRQMMGMISAVPEIEISCTDSSACFDDNKLYLKSRLEQEPNPNIRKLIKQDMDFLDSVQTDISTARQFMLIVRIKGGKTDKQFSSGDIERKLREQGFDFRHLKKPDIKRMLAIYFDASMYGEQMPDVDGAQFLEVKKNDED
;
A
#
# COMPACT_ATOMS: atom_id res chain seq x y z
N MET A 1 23.23 47.97 -28.57
CA MET A 1 23.15 46.51 -28.55
C MET A 1 22.50 46.09 -27.24
N ALA A 2 21.20 45.80 -27.28
CA ALA A 2 20.46 45.38 -26.09
C ALA A 2 20.59 43.87 -25.95
N LYS A 3 21.10 43.39 -24.79
CA LYS A 3 21.14 41.96 -24.42
C LYS A 3 19.73 41.51 -24.00
N GLU A 4 19.06 40.74 -24.83
CA GLU A 4 17.85 40.03 -24.44
C GLU A 4 18.19 39.00 -23.36
N THR A 5 17.70 39.26 -22.17
CA THR A 5 17.77 38.30 -21.04
C THR A 5 16.68 37.25 -21.24
N LYS A 6 17.01 36.08 -21.78
CA LYS A 6 16.12 34.93 -21.88
C LYS A 6 15.69 34.49 -20.46
N GLN A 7 14.50 34.87 -20.06
CA GLN A 7 13.87 34.29 -18.86
C GLN A 7 13.67 32.78 -19.05
N LYS A 8 14.45 31.97 -18.32
CA LYS A 8 14.23 30.54 -18.22
C LYS A 8 12.85 30.30 -17.56
N LYS A 9 11.85 29.91 -18.37
CA LYS A 9 10.56 29.42 -17.85
C LYS A 9 10.85 28.30 -16.85
N LYS A 10 10.52 28.50 -15.57
CA LYS A 10 10.54 27.44 -14.54
C LYS A 10 9.58 26.35 -15.02
N LYS A 11 10.11 25.18 -15.38
CA LYS A 11 9.28 23.99 -15.65
C LYS A 11 8.48 23.68 -14.39
N GLY A 12 7.16 23.67 -14.47
CA GLY A 12 6.30 23.22 -13.38
C GLY A 12 6.70 21.81 -12.93
N ARG A 13 6.64 21.55 -11.63
CA ARG A 13 6.89 20.22 -11.09
C ARG A 13 5.66 19.34 -11.37
N SER A 14 5.85 18.10 -11.79
CA SER A 14 4.75 17.13 -11.89
C SER A 14 4.22 16.78 -10.48
N ILE A 15 2.96 16.30 -10.38
CA ILE A 15 2.36 15.83 -9.13
C ILE A 15 3.25 14.75 -8.49
N GLN A 16 3.76 13.82 -9.28
CA GLN A 16 4.68 12.80 -8.82
C GLN A 16 5.97 13.38 -8.20
N GLN A 17 6.51 14.46 -8.78
CA GLN A 17 7.67 15.16 -8.22
C GLN A 17 7.34 15.93 -6.94
N LEU A 18 6.09 16.40 -6.80
CA LEU A 18 5.63 17.07 -5.58
C LEU A 18 5.48 16.07 -4.42
N ILE A 19 4.89 14.90 -4.70
CA ILE A 19 4.72 13.82 -3.71
C ILE A 19 6.07 13.15 -3.39
N GLY A 20 7.06 13.26 -4.29
CA GLY A 20 8.40 12.71 -4.10
C GLY A 20 8.54 11.23 -4.46
N ILE A 21 7.48 10.57 -4.91
CA ILE A 21 7.51 9.17 -5.34
C ILE A 21 8.21 9.08 -6.70
N LYS A 22 9.30 8.31 -6.78
CA LYS A 22 10.01 8.07 -8.04
C LYS A 22 9.42 6.88 -8.78
N THR A 23 9.29 5.75 -8.10
CA THR A 23 8.78 4.52 -8.69
C THR A 23 8.29 3.56 -7.62
N PHE A 24 7.39 2.66 -8.00
CA PHE A 24 6.99 1.53 -7.20
C PHE A 24 7.94 0.35 -7.48
N THR A 25 8.44 -0.28 -6.41
CA THR A 25 9.16 -1.55 -6.50
C THR A 25 8.18 -2.72 -6.30
N LYS A 26 8.66 -3.96 -6.32
CA LYS A 26 7.80 -5.13 -6.08
C LYS A 26 7.12 -5.10 -4.71
N SER A 27 7.78 -4.50 -3.72
CA SER A 27 7.39 -4.54 -2.30
C SER A 27 7.57 -3.23 -1.56
N GLY A 28 7.72 -2.11 -2.27
CA GLY A 28 7.97 -0.81 -1.66
C GLY A 28 7.83 0.35 -2.63
N ILE A 29 8.25 1.52 -2.16
CA ILE A 29 8.26 2.77 -2.93
C ILE A 29 9.64 3.40 -2.84
N LYS A 30 10.20 3.79 -3.98
CA LYS A 30 11.41 4.62 -4.02
C LYS A 30 11.04 6.10 -3.92
N VAL A 31 11.57 6.75 -2.88
CA VAL A 31 11.41 8.18 -2.61
C VAL A 31 12.79 8.82 -2.56
N SER A 32 13.11 9.65 -3.54
CA SER A 32 14.46 10.23 -3.67
C SER A 32 15.57 9.18 -3.76
N LYS A 33 16.39 9.00 -2.74
CA LYS A 33 17.44 7.98 -2.65
C LYS A 33 17.03 6.81 -1.76
N ASP A 34 15.94 6.95 -1.03
CA ASP A 34 15.49 6.00 -0.02
C ASP A 34 14.43 5.05 -0.60
N GLU A 35 14.23 3.94 0.09
CA GLU A 35 13.15 3.00 -0.19
C GLU A 35 12.28 2.81 1.06
N LEU A 36 10.95 2.89 0.87
CA LEU A 36 9.96 2.68 1.92
C LEU A 36 9.34 1.30 1.76
N PHE A 37 9.31 0.53 2.85
CA PHE A 37 8.64 -0.75 2.94
C PHE A 37 7.44 -0.64 3.88
N PHE A 38 6.37 -1.33 3.53
CA PHE A 38 5.09 -1.24 4.22
C PHE A 38 4.69 -2.61 4.74
N PHE A 39 4.39 -2.69 6.02
CA PHE A 39 3.98 -3.92 6.69
C PHE A 39 2.64 -3.68 7.38
N ALA A 40 1.58 -4.34 6.91
CA ALA A 40 0.30 -4.33 7.61
C ALA A 40 0.40 -5.24 8.84
N VAL A 41 0.03 -4.71 9.99
CA VAL A 41 0.10 -5.43 11.28
C VAL A 41 -1.30 -5.82 11.71
N ALA A 42 -1.47 -7.07 12.14
CA ALA A 42 -2.72 -7.54 12.72
C ALA A 42 -2.94 -6.86 14.09
N PRO A 43 -4.05 -6.14 14.28
CA PRO A 43 -4.35 -5.51 15.57
C PRO A 43 -4.65 -6.57 16.62
N THR A 44 -4.24 -6.30 17.85
CA THR A 44 -4.59 -7.12 19.01
C THR A 44 -5.56 -6.37 19.89
N ASN A 45 -6.70 -6.98 20.20
CA ASN A 45 -7.64 -6.40 21.14
C ASN A 45 -7.09 -6.54 22.58
N ILE A 46 -6.57 -5.44 23.11
CA ILE A 46 -5.99 -5.42 24.47
C ILE A 46 -7.03 -5.53 25.57
N SER A 47 -8.31 -5.25 25.31
CA SER A 47 -9.38 -5.28 26.33
C SER A 47 -9.68 -6.68 26.86
N VAL A 48 -9.31 -7.72 26.10
CA VAL A 48 -9.51 -9.13 26.49
C VAL A 48 -8.23 -9.79 27.02
N LEU A 49 -7.13 -9.04 27.10
CA LEU A 49 -5.84 -9.56 27.57
C LEU A 49 -5.65 -9.36 29.07
N SER A 50 -4.95 -10.30 29.70
CA SER A 50 -4.45 -10.12 31.05
C SER A 50 -3.36 -9.04 31.10
N ALA A 51 -3.14 -8.45 32.28
CA ALA A 51 -2.09 -7.45 32.49
C ALA A 51 -0.70 -7.95 32.05
N ALA A 52 -0.38 -9.21 32.37
CA ALA A 52 0.90 -9.83 31.97
C ALA A 52 1.05 -9.92 30.42
N ASN A 53 -0.04 -10.24 29.70
CA ASN A 53 -0.03 -10.30 28.25
C ASN A 53 0.10 -8.90 27.62
N ILE A 54 -0.54 -7.88 28.22
CA ILE A 54 -0.39 -6.49 27.80
C ILE A 54 1.06 -6.04 27.97
N GLU A 55 1.68 -6.35 29.11
CA GLU A 55 3.09 -6.03 29.37
C GLU A 55 4.01 -6.73 28.35
N GLY A 56 3.71 -7.99 28.02
CA GLY A 56 4.41 -8.72 26.96
C GLY A 56 4.34 -8.01 25.61
N LYS A 57 3.16 -7.51 25.22
CA LYS A 57 2.97 -6.75 23.98
C LYS A 57 3.73 -5.42 23.99
N ILE A 58 3.78 -4.73 25.11
CA ILE A 58 4.58 -3.50 25.27
C ILE A 58 6.07 -3.81 25.08
N ARG A 59 6.59 -4.88 25.69
CA ARG A 59 7.99 -5.30 25.50
C ARG A 59 8.31 -5.66 24.06
N GLN A 60 7.40 -6.35 23.37
CA GLN A 60 7.53 -6.64 21.93
C GLN A 60 7.64 -5.35 21.11
N MET A 61 6.78 -4.37 21.36
CA MET A 61 6.81 -3.06 20.69
C MET A 61 8.12 -2.32 20.96
N MET A 62 8.57 -2.29 22.20
CA MET A 62 9.85 -1.68 22.57
C MET A 62 11.03 -2.36 21.87
N GLY A 63 11.04 -3.70 21.82
CA GLY A 63 12.06 -4.48 21.11
C GLY A 63 12.09 -4.17 19.62
N MET A 64 10.91 -4.05 18.98
CA MET A 64 10.80 -3.70 17.58
C MET A 64 11.34 -2.28 17.29
N ILE A 65 10.93 -1.27 18.04
CA ILE A 65 11.38 0.11 17.87
C ILE A 65 12.90 0.21 18.08
N SER A 66 13.45 -0.58 18.99
CA SER A 66 14.91 -0.62 19.25
C SER A 66 15.68 -1.34 18.14
N ALA A 67 15.07 -2.36 17.52
CA ALA A 67 15.73 -3.21 16.52
C ALA A 67 15.68 -2.64 15.10
N VAL A 68 14.63 -1.88 14.77
CA VAL A 68 14.39 -1.32 13.44
C VAL A 68 14.46 0.20 13.52
N PRO A 69 15.56 0.81 13.06
CA PRO A 69 15.68 2.28 13.05
C PRO A 69 14.70 2.88 12.02
N GLU A 70 14.26 4.11 12.31
CA GLU A 70 13.40 4.89 11.41
C GLU A 70 12.09 4.19 11.02
N ILE A 71 11.44 3.57 12.00
CA ILE A 71 10.11 2.99 11.85
C ILE A 71 9.05 4.07 12.09
N GLU A 72 8.10 4.16 11.18
CA GLU A 72 6.92 5.00 11.30
C GLU A 72 5.69 4.09 11.53
N ILE A 73 4.79 4.52 12.40
CA ILE A 73 3.52 3.81 12.63
C ILE A 73 2.42 4.65 12.01
N SER A 74 1.69 4.06 11.06
CA SER A 74 0.55 4.69 10.41
C SER A 74 -0.73 3.96 10.73
N CYS A 75 -1.80 4.72 10.94
CA CYS A 75 -3.15 4.20 11.10
C CYS A 75 -4.00 4.85 10.01
N THR A 76 -4.52 4.02 9.10
CA THR A 76 -5.39 4.46 8.00
C THR A 76 -6.69 3.66 8.03
N ASP A 77 -7.65 4.09 7.25
CA ASP A 77 -8.83 3.27 7.00
C ASP A 77 -8.44 1.98 6.29
N SER A 78 -9.22 0.92 6.48
CA SER A 78 -8.90 -0.37 5.91
C SER A 78 -8.98 -0.33 4.38
N SER A 79 -7.94 -0.85 3.74
CA SER A 79 -7.91 -1.06 2.29
C SER A 79 -8.41 -2.46 1.87
N ALA A 80 -8.95 -3.22 2.82
CA ALA A 80 -9.50 -4.54 2.50
C ALA A 80 -10.65 -4.40 1.51
N CYS A 81 -10.60 -5.18 0.45
CA CYS A 81 -11.66 -5.24 -0.53
C CYS A 81 -11.83 -6.67 -1.03
N PHE A 82 -13.02 -6.95 -1.48
CA PHE A 82 -13.41 -8.24 -2.03
C PHE A 82 -13.58 -8.19 -3.55
N ASP A 83 -12.90 -7.27 -4.24
CA ASP A 83 -13.10 -7.04 -5.68
C ASP A 83 -12.82 -8.30 -6.49
N ASP A 84 -11.74 -9.03 -6.19
CA ASP A 84 -11.44 -10.30 -6.89
C ASP A 84 -12.54 -11.34 -6.65
N ASN A 85 -13.06 -11.41 -5.41
CA ASN A 85 -14.15 -12.32 -5.07
C ASN A 85 -15.44 -11.92 -5.81
N LYS A 86 -15.75 -10.63 -5.87
CA LYS A 86 -16.93 -10.11 -6.58
C LYS A 86 -16.81 -10.34 -8.08
N LEU A 87 -15.64 -10.14 -8.67
CA LEU A 87 -15.39 -10.43 -10.10
C LEU A 87 -15.58 -11.93 -10.39
N TYR A 88 -15.09 -12.79 -9.53
CA TYR A 88 -15.30 -14.23 -9.65
C TYR A 88 -16.79 -14.57 -9.57
N LEU A 89 -17.52 -14.06 -8.57
CA LEU A 89 -18.95 -14.31 -8.42
C LEU A 89 -19.75 -13.77 -9.61
N LYS A 90 -19.39 -12.59 -10.13
CA LYS A 90 -20.00 -12.00 -11.31
C LYS A 90 -19.81 -12.89 -12.54
N SER A 91 -18.60 -13.36 -12.77
CA SER A 91 -18.30 -14.30 -13.87
C SER A 91 -19.09 -15.61 -13.73
N ARG A 92 -19.22 -16.14 -12.50
CA ARG A 92 -20.04 -17.32 -12.21
C ARG A 92 -21.53 -17.05 -12.44
N LEU A 93 -22.02 -15.89 -12.05
CA LEU A 93 -23.42 -15.48 -12.26
C LEU A 93 -23.79 -15.42 -13.75
N GLU A 94 -22.87 -14.98 -14.61
CA GLU A 94 -23.08 -14.94 -16.07
C GLU A 94 -23.17 -16.33 -16.69
N GLN A 95 -22.42 -17.30 -16.18
CA GLN A 95 -22.34 -18.66 -16.69
C GLN A 95 -23.37 -19.62 -16.08
N GLU A 96 -24.01 -19.25 -14.97
CA GLU A 96 -24.89 -20.13 -14.22
C GLU A 96 -26.30 -20.17 -14.83
N PRO A 97 -26.77 -21.33 -15.32
CA PRO A 97 -28.10 -21.46 -15.91
C PRO A 97 -29.23 -21.60 -14.88
N ASN A 98 -28.92 -22.11 -13.68
CA ASN A 98 -29.93 -22.38 -12.66
C ASN A 98 -30.36 -21.11 -11.91
N PRO A 99 -31.67 -20.76 -11.96
CA PRO A 99 -32.14 -19.50 -11.33
C PRO A 99 -32.00 -19.50 -9.80
N ASN A 100 -32.06 -20.65 -9.14
CA ASN A 100 -31.87 -20.71 -7.69
C ASN A 100 -30.42 -20.48 -7.29
N ILE A 101 -29.48 -21.06 -8.06
CA ILE A 101 -28.05 -20.82 -7.83
C ILE A 101 -27.70 -19.36 -8.15
N ARG A 102 -28.26 -18.78 -9.21
CA ARG A 102 -28.11 -17.34 -9.51
C ARG A 102 -28.55 -16.46 -8.36
N LYS A 103 -29.65 -16.83 -7.67
CA LYS A 103 -30.14 -16.10 -6.49
C LYS A 103 -29.14 -16.18 -5.33
N LEU A 104 -28.57 -17.35 -5.06
CA LEU A 104 -27.55 -17.53 -4.04
C LEU A 104 -26.29 -16.71 -4.33
N ILE A 105 -25.79 -16.74 -5.57
CA ILE A 105 -24.63 -15.94 -5.97
C ILE A 105 -24.87 -14.44 -5.75
N LYS A 106 -26.07 -13.94 -6.05
CA LYS A 106 -26.43 -12.55 -5.76
C LYS A 106 -26.43 -12.24 -4.27
N GLN A 107 -26.99 -13.13 -3.45
CA GLN A 107 -26.96 -12.97 -1.99
C GLN A 107 -25.53 -12.95 -1.45
N ASP A 108 -24.66 -13.80 -1.97
CA ASP A 108 -23.23 -13.77 -1.60
C ASP A 108 -22.55 -12.45 -1.99
N MET A 109 -22.87 -11.91 -3.17
CA MET A 109 -22.37 -10.59 -3.59
C MET A 109 -22.87 -9.47 -2.66
N ASP A 110 -24.16 -9.44 -2.35
CA ASP A 110 -24.77 -8.48 -1.43
C ASP A 110 -24.16 -8.58 -0.03
N PHE A 111 -23.89 -9.81 0.43
CA PHE A 111 -23.19 -10.05 1.69
C PHE A 111 -21.77 -9.50 1.67
N LEU A 112 -21.00 -9.73 0.61
CA LEU A 112 -19.66 -9.15 0.46
C LEU A 112 -19.69 -7.63 0.45
N ASP A 113 -20.72 -7.01 -0.13
CA ASP A 113 -20.90 -5.54 -0.12
C ASP A 113 -21.17 -5.03 1.29
N SER A 114 -22.01 -5.71 2.08
CA SER A 114 -22.28 -5.34 3.47
C SER A 114 -21.02 -5.45 4.34
N VAL A 115 -20.30 -6.58 4.22
CA VAL A 115 -19.06 -6.82 4.98
C VAL A 115 -17.97 -5.82 4.58
N GLN A 116 -17.90 -5.46 3.31
CA GLN A 116 -16.94 -4.44 2.84
C GLN A 116 -17.23 -3.08 3.45
N THR A 117 -18.50 -2.70 3.56
CA THR A 117 -18.91 -1.46 4.22
C THR A 117 -18.48 -1.45 5.69
N ASP A 118 -18.70 -2.55 6.41
CA ASP A 118 -18.29 -2.67 7.81
C ASP A 118 -16.77 -2.64 7.97
N ILE A 119 -16.03 -3.31 7.08
CA ILE A 119 -14.55 -3.35 7.11
C ILE A 119 -13.96 -2.01 6.67
N SER A 120 -14.59 -1.26 5.77
CA SER A 120 -14.08 0.05 5.34
C SER A 120 -14.02 1.06 6.49
N THR A 121 -14.83 0.86 7.54
CA THR A 121 -14.77 1.65 8.78
C THR A 121 -13.69 1.15 9.75
N ALA A 122 -13.13 -0.04 9.52
CA ALA A 122 -12.08 -0.59 10.36
C ALA A 122 -10.74 0.11 10.06
N ARG A 123 -9.93 0.25 11.10
CA ARG A 123 -8.60 0.84 10.97
C ARG A 123 -7.56 -0.22 10.62
N GLN A 124 -6.69 0.12 9.69
CA GLN A 124 -5.51 -0.66 9.36
C GLN A 124 -4.27 -0.03 9.98
N PHE A 125 -3.50 -0.84 10.71
CA PHE A 125 -2.23 -0.42 11.28
C PHE A 125 -1.09 -0.88 10.38
N MET A 126 -0.18 0.04 10.11
CA MET A 126 0.98 -0.23 9.27
C MET A 126 2.26 0.23 9.95
N LEU A 127 3.30 -0.55 9.77
CA LEU A 127 4.67 -0.17 10.05
C LEU A 127 5.32 0.21 8.72
N ILE A 128 5.86 1.41 8.65
CA ILE A 128 6.57 1.92 7.48
C ILE A 128 8.03 2.04 7.85
N VAL A 129 8.90 1.34 7.14
CA VAL A 129 10.34 1.35 7.39
C VAL A 129 11.06 2.01 6.23
N ARG A 130 11.84 3.02 6.54
CA ARG A 130 12.66 3.76 5.59
C ARG A 130 14.07 3.19 5.56
N ILE A 131 14.51 2.73 4.38
CA ILE A 131 15.91 2.37 4.14
C ILE A 131 16.58 3.50 3.38
N LYS A 132 17.59 4.10 3.98
CA LYS A 132 18.38 5.17 3.35
C LYS A 132 19.24 4.61 2.22
N GLY A 133 19.13 5.22 1.04
CA GLY A 133 19.96 4.91 -0.11
C GLY A 133 21.30 5.64 -0.06
N GLY A 134 22.30 5.04 0.52
CA GLY A 134 23.68 5.54 0.54
C GLY A 134 24.67 4.42 0.36
N LYS A 135 25.87 4.74 -0.17
CA LYS A 135 26.93 3.75 -0.43
C LYS A 135 27.50 3.08 0.82
N THR A 136 27.13 3.53 2.01
CA THR A 136 27.77 3.13 3.27
C THR A 136 26.93 2.19 4.12
N ASP A 137 25.62 2.12 3.92
CA ASP A 137 24.75 1.30 4.75
C ASP A 137 24.15 0.14 3.97
N LYS A 138 24.90 -0.95 3.87
CA LYS A 138 24.38 -2.29 3.54
C LYS A 138 23.45 -2.84 4.64
N GLN A 139 22.85 -1.97 5.48
CA GLN A 139 22.41 -2.41 6.79
C GLN A 139 21.09 -3.17 6.80
N PHE A 140 20.18 -2.93 5.86
CA PHE A 140 18.90 -3.64 5.94
C PHE A 140 18.32 -3.90 4.55
N SER A 141 18.18 -5.16 4.20
CA SER A 141 17.27 -5.60 3.14
C SER A 141 15.84 -5.70 3.69
N SER A 142 14.83 -5.74 2.82
CA SER A 142 13.44 -6.00 3.26
C SER A 142 13.34 -7.32 4.04
N GLY A 143 14.12 -8.34 3.68
CA GLY A 143 14.17 -9.61 4.40
C GLY A 143 14.74 -9.51 5.82
N ASP A 144 15.71 -8.63 6.06
CA ASP A 144 16.25 -8.39 7.39
C ASP A 144 15.23 -7.72 8.30
N ILE A 145 14.43 -6.80 7.75
CA ILE A 145 13.33 -6.15 8.48
C ILE A 145 12.28 -7.19 8.84
N GLU A 146 11.83 -8.01 7.87
CA GLU A 146 10.86 -9.07 8.11
C GLU A 146 11.33 -10.03 9.21
N ARG A 147 12.59 -10.45 9.15
CA ARG A 147 13.16 -11.31 10.19
C ARG A 147 13.08 -10.67 11.56
N LYS A 148 13.52 -9.41 11.71
CA LYS A 148 13.46 -8.67 12.96
C LYS A 148 12.03 -8.52 13.50
N LEU A 149 11.07 -8.22 12.64
CA LEU A 149 9.66 -8.10 13.02
C LEU A 149 9.12 -9.45 13.53
N ARG A 150 9.48 -10.58 12.88
CA ARG A 150 9.11 -11.93 13.30
C ARG A 150 9.75 -12.31 14.63
N GLU A 151 11.03 -12.00 14.82
CA GLU A 151 11.77 -12.24 16.08
C GLU A 151 11.11 -11.54 17.27
N GLN A 152 10.48 -10.39 17.03
CA GLN A 152 9.71 -9.66 18.05
C GLN A 152 8.26 -10.17 18.21
N GLY A 153 7.85 -11.21 17.48
CA GLY A 153 6.54 -11.85 17.61
C GLY A 153 5.39 -11.04 17.03
N PHE A 154 5.64 -10.17 16.05
CA PHE A 154 4.59 -9.47 15.32
C PHE A 154 4.00 -10.38 14.24
N ASP A 155 2.67 -10.39 14.16
CA ASP A 155 1.95 -10.92 13.02
C ASP A 155 1.75 -9.78 12.02
N PHE A 156 2.38 -9.91 10.85
CA PHE A 156 2.38 -8.88 9.82
C PHE A 156 2.35 -9.48 8.43
N ARG A 157 1.84 -8.69 7.50
CA ARG A 157 1.90 -8.96 6.06
C ARG A 157 2.69 -7.86 5.36
N HIS A 158 3.76 -8.21 4.65
CA HIS A 158 4.49 -7.28 3.81
C HIS A 158 3.63 -6.90 2.60
N LEU A 159 3.34 -5.61 2.44
CA LEU A 159 2.51 -5.11 1.35
C LEU A 159 3.30 -5.13 0.04
N LYS A 160 2.65 -5.61 -1.01
CA LYS A 160 3.17 -5.61 -2.37
C LYS A 160 2.66 -4.41 -3.14
N LYS A 161 3.21 -4.18 -4.34
CA LYS A 161 2.87 -3.04 -5.22
C LYS A 161 1.36 -2.79 -5.35
N PRO A 162 0.48 -3.79 -5.61
CA PRO A 162 -0.97 -3.56 -5.69
C PRO A 162 -1.56 -3.06 -4.37
N ASP A 163 -1.17 -3.69 -3.24
CA ASP A 163 -1.64 -3.29 -1.91
C ASP A 163 -1.25 -1.84 -1.58
N ILE A 164 0.01 -1.47 -1.91
CA ILE A 164 0.55 -0.13 -1.65
C ILE A 164 -0.18 0.91 -2.50
N LYS A 165 -0.44 0.63 -3.78
CA LYS A 165 -1.21 1.51 -4.65
C LYS A 165 -2.61 1.76 -4.10
N ARG A 166 -3.29 0.70 -3.65
CA ARG A 166 -4.62 0.79 -3.05
C ARG A 166 -4.59 1.58 -1.74
N MET A 167 -3.64 1.30 -0.86
CA MET A 167 -3.47 2.05 0.38
C MET A 167 -3.28 3.54 0.13
N LEU A 168 -2.44 3.91 -0.84
CA LEU A 168 -2.24 5.31 -1.21
C LEU A 168 -3.50 5.94 -1.82
N ALA A 169 -4.27 5.20 -2.61
CA ALA A 169 -5.53 5.70 -3.14
C ALA A 169 -6.50 6.08 -2.02
N ILE A 170 -6.66 5.22 -1.03
CA ILE A 170 -7.50 5.50 0.16
C ILE A 170 -6.94 6.67 0.95
N TYR A 171 -5.63 6.70 1.16
CA TYR A 171 -4.97 7.81 1.86
C TYR A 171 -5.22 9.17 1.19
N PHE A 172 -5.32 9.20 -0.14
CA PHE A 172 -5.64 10.40 -0.92
C PHE A 172 -7.14 10.54 -1.23
N ASP A 173 -8.00 9.87 -0.48
CA ASP A 173 -9.46 9.95 -0.60
C ASP A 173 -10.01 9.57 -1.98
N ALA A 174 -9.33 8.66 -2.67
CA ALA A 174 -9.83 8.11 -3.91
C ALA A 174 -10.94 7.10 -3.62
N SER A 175 -12.11 7.32 -4.22
CA SER A 175 -13.20 6.34 -4.17
C SER A 175 -12.82 5.10 -4.94
N MET A 176 -12.68 3.97 -4.24
CA MET A 176 -12.26 2.69 -4.79
C MET A 176 -13.41 1.68 -4.91
N TYR A 177 -14.65 2.17 -5.03
CA TYR A 177 -15.82 1.30 -5.13
C TYR A 177 -15.82 0.52 -6.44
N GLY A 178 -15.49 -0.77 -6.37
CA GLY A 178 -15.72 -1.74 -7.43
C GLY A 178 -14.79 -1.65 -8.65
N GLU A 179 -13.76 -0.84 -8.60
CA GLU A 179 -12.80 -0.74 -9.69
C GLU A 179 -11.46 -1.39 -9.33
N GLN A 180 -11.00 -2.27 -10.21
CA GLN A 180 -9.61 -2.72 -10.17
C GLN A 180 -8.70 -1.53 -10.47
N MET A 181 -7.74 -1.26 -9.60
CA MET A 181 -6.72 -0.28 -9.90
C MET A 181 -5.85 -0.80 -11.05
N PRO A 182 -5.87 -0.16 -12.22
CA PRO A 182 -5.05 -0.61 -13.32
C PRO A 182 -3.57 -0.49 -12.92
N ASP A 183 -2.78 -1.54 -13.23
CA ASP A 183 -1.33 -1.51 -12.98
C ASP A 183 -0.62 -0.70 -14.06
N VAL A 184 -0.98 0.58 -14.13
CA VAL A 184 -0.44 1.51 -15.09
C VAL A 184 0.57 2.39 -14.39
N ASP A 185 1.83 2.22 -14.72
CA ASP A 185 2.92 3.04 -14.17
C ASP A 185 3.06 4.41 -14.88
N GLY A 186 2.10 4.81 -15.68
CA GLY A 186 2.16 6.07 -16.42
C GLY A 186 3.22 6.11 -17.54
N ALA A 187 4.20 5.24 -17.51
CA ALA A 187 5.29 5.19 -18.50
C ALA A 187 4.76 4.94 -19.92
N GLN A 188 3.66 4.20 -20.06
CA GLN A 188 3.01 3.96 -21.36
C GLN A 188 2.35 5.20 -21.95
N PHE A 189 2.13 6.26 -21.17
CA PHE A 189 1.59 7.54 -21.64
C PHE A 189 2.68 8.59 -21.89
N LEU A 190 3.94 8.25 -21.64
CA LEU A 190 5.05 9.07 -22.05
C LEU A 190 5.28 8.81 -23.54
N GLU A 191 4.78 9.67 -24.41
CA GLU A 191 5.21 9.70 -25.79
C GLU A 191 6.72 9.88 -25.82
N VAL A 192 7.42 8.84 -26.20
CA VAL A 192 8.81 8.94 -26.60
C VAL A 192 8.80 9.75 -27.89
N LYS A 193 9.05 11.04 -27.81
CA LYS A 193 9.40 11.82 -29.01
C LYS A 193 10.65 11.12 -29.58
N LYS A 194 10.42 10.28 -30.60
CA LYS A 194 11.48 9.90 -31.50
C LYS A 194 12.00 11.22 -32.09
N ASN A 195 13.22 11.57 -31.73
CA ASN A 195 13.95 12.57 -32.48
C ASN A 195 14.11 11.98 -33.87
N ASP A 196 13.37 12.51 -34.83
CA ASP A 196 13.70 12.36 -36.24
C ASP A 196 15.00 13.16 -36.44
N GLU A 197 16.11 12.46 -36.28
CA GLU A 197 17.40 12.87 -36.81
C GLU A 197 17.54 12.16 -38.16
N ASP A 198 17.20 12.87 -39.23
CA ASP A 198 17.77 12.72 -40.56
C ASP A 198 18.69 13.92 -40.86
#